data_876e96a2a512396f3122de44d511ad1d
#
_entry.id   876e96a2a512396f3122de44d511ad1d
#
_cell.length_a   1.000
_cell.length_b   1.000
_cell.length_c   1.000
_cell.angle_alpha   90.00
_cell.angle_beta   90.00
_cell.angle_gamma   90.00
#
_symmetry.space_group_name_H-M   'P 1'
#
loop_
_entity.id
_entity.type
_entity.pdbx_description
1 polymer ?
#
loop_
_entity_poly.entity_id
_entity_poly.type
_entity_poly.pdbx_seq_one_letter_code
_entity_poly.pdbx_strand_id
1 'polypeptide(L)'
;MTQIEGVTLASRSDWTVLRPLLFESIGQTLEMVLVTMIVGGILGLVLGVVLYGTRPGNLFENAVVYRILDVIVNIIRPIPFIIFLAAMQPLTIKVIGTSIGTAAAIFPMIIMCTHGHIQACRTE
;
A
#
# COMPACT_ATOMS: atom_id res chain seq x y z
N MET A 1 -36.70 3.55 9.20
CA MET A 1 -35.38 3.57 9.81
C MET A 1 -35.14 2.42 10.78
N THR A 2 -36.11 2.03 11.58
CA THR A 2 -36.04 0.93 12.57
C THR A 2 -35.89 -0.48 11.98
N GLN A 3 -36.27 -0.71 10.73
CA GLN A 3 -36.15 -2.04 10.09
C GLN A 3 -34.74 -2.38 9.63
N ILE A 4 -33.94 -1.39 9.30
CA ILE A 4 -32.56 -1.59 8.82
C ILE A 4 -31.64 -1.98 9.99
N GLU A 5 -31.85 -1.42 11.17
CA GLU A 5 -31.08 -1.76 12.36
C GLU A 5 -31.37 -3.18 12.86
N GLY A 6 -32.62 -3.62 12.81
CA GLY A 6 -33.03 -4.97 13.18
C GLY A 6 -32.45 -6.04 12.26
N VAL A 7 -32.38 -5.79 10.96
CA VAL A 7 -31.80 -6.68 9.97
C VAL A 7 -30.28 -6.78 10.14
N THR A 8 -29.61 -5.69 10.44
CA THR A 8 -28.16 -5.69 10.62
C THR A 8 -27.73 -6.37 11.92
N LEU A 9 -28.52 -6.27 12.99
CA LEU A 9 -28.24 -6.95 14.27
C LEU A 9 -28.57 -8.44 14.23
N ALA A 10 -29.67 -8.83 13.57
CA ALA A 10 -30.01 -10.24 13.40
C ALA A 10 -29.02 -10.97 12.48
N SER A 11 -28.54 -10.31 11.42
CA SER A 11 -27.57 -10.91 10.51
C SER A 11 -26.17 -11.08 11.11
N ARG A 12 -25.82 -10.30 12.14
CA ARG A 12 -24.53 -10.42 12.82
C ARG A 12 -24.39 -11.64 13.73
N SER A 13 -25.50 -12.23 14.14
CA SER A 13 -25.50 -13.41 15.02
C SER A 13 -25.74 -14.73 14.29
N ASP A 14 -26.09 -14.70 13.00
CA ASP A 14 -26.42 -15.89 12.22
C ASP A 14 -25.20 -16.39 11.45
N TRP A 15 -24.66 -17.53 11.85
CA TRP A 15 -23.52 -18.18 11.19
C TRP A 15 -23.77 -18.49 9.70
N THR A 16 -25.01 -18.67 9.31
CA THR A 16 -25.40 -18.93 7.92
C THR A 16 -25.17 -17.71 7.01
N VAL A 17 -25.34 -16.51 7.56
CA VAL A 17 -25.11 -15.24 6.87
C VAL A 17 -23.65 -14.77 7.01
N LEU A 18 -23.02 -15.05 8.16
CA LEU A 18 -21.64 -14.66 8.40
C LEU A 18 -20.63 -15.44 7.53
N ARG A 19 -20.88 -16.73 7.31
CA ARG A 19 -19.96 -17.57 6.51
C ARG A 19 -19.69 -17.01 5.12
N PRO A 20 -20.68 -16.73 4.26
CA PRO A 20 -20.42 -16.19 2.93
C PRO A 20 -19.74 -14.83 2.98
N LEU A 21 -20.11 -13.95 3.93
CA LEU A 21 -19.47 -12.64 4.11
C LEU A 21 -18.00 -12.76 4.53
N LEU A 22 -17.66 -13.74 5.36
CA LEU A 22 -16.28 -14.00 5.75
C LEU A 22 -15.45 -14.48 4.56
N PHE A 23 -15.96 -15.40 3.75
CA PHE A 23 -15.26 -15.88 2.56
C PHE A 23 -15.08 -14.77 1.53
N GLU A 24 -16.09 -13.93 1.33
CA GLU A 24 -16.00 -12.77 0.46
C GLU A 24 -14.95 -11.76 0.96
N SER A 25 -14.96 -11.45 2.26
CA SER A 25 -13.99 -10.54 2.88
C SER A 25 -12.56 -11.08 2.83
N ILE A 26 -12.38 -12.38 3.02
CA ILE A 26 -11.07 -13.06 2.87
C ILE A 26 -10.62 -12.98 1.42
N GLY A 27 -11.49 -13.24 0.45
CA GLY A 27 -11.20 -13.13 -0.98
C GLY A 27 -10.74 -11.73 -1.36
N GLN A 28 -11.47 -10.71 -0.93
CA GLN A 28 -11.10 -9.31 -1.16
C GLN A 28 -9.75 -8.95 -0.52
N THR A 29 -9.50 -9.44 0.69
CA THR A 29 -8.23 -9.20 1.38
C THR A 29 -7.06 -9.86 0.66
N LEU A 30 -7.23 -11.10 0.21
CA LEU A 30 -6.23 -11.82 -0.57
C LEU A 30 -5.94 -11.13 -1.90
N GLU A 31 -6.97 -10.67 -2.59
CA GLU A 31 -6.82 -9.91 -3.84
C GLU A 31 -6.01 -8.64 -3.60
N MET A 32 -6.37 -7.84 -2.57
CA MET A 32 -5.62 -6.63 -2.20
C MET A 32 -4.16 -6.92 -1.91
N VAL A 33 -3.88 -7.94 -1.11
CA VAL A 33 -2.53 -8.32 -0.73
C VAL A 33 -1.73 -8.79 -1.95
N LEU A 34 -2.29 -9.66 -2.78
CA LEU A 34 -1.61 -10.18 -3.96
C LEU A 34 -1.29 -9.08 -4.97
N VAL A 35 -2.26 -8.24 -5.31
CA VAL A 35 -2.05 -7.11 -6.22
C VAL A 35 -0.98 -6.17 -5.67
N THR A 36 -1.08 -5.82 -4.40
CA THR A 36 -0.12 -4.94 -3.73
C THR A 36 1.28 -5.55 -3.71
N MET A 37 1.42 -6.84 -3.39
CA MET A 37 2.71 -7.54 -3.37
C MET A 37 3.34 -7.61 -4.75
N ILE A 38 2.56 -7.93 -5.79
CA ILE A 38 3.09 -8.04 -7.16
C ILE A 38 3.51 -6.66 -7.68
N VAL A 39 2.62 -5.70 -7.66
CA VAL A 39 2.89 -4.36 -8.23
C VAL A 39 3.92 -3.61 -7.37
N GLY A 40 3.73 -3.57 -6.06
CA GLY A 40 4.64 -2.91 -5.13
C GLY A 40 6.02 -3.59 -5.07
N GLY A 41 6.04 -4.93 -5.16
CA GLY A 41 7.28 -5.71 -5.23
C GLY A 41 8.10 -5.43 -6.49
N ILE A 42 7.46 -5.43 -7.66
CA ILE A 42 8.13 -5.11 -8.93
C ILE A 42 8.66 -3.67 -8.92
N LEU A 43 7.83 -2.69 -8.53
CA LEU A 43 8.24 -1.31 -8.44
C LEU A 43 9.36 -1.12 -7.40
N GLY A 44 9.24 -1.75 -6.25
CA GLY A 44 10.24 -1.71 -5.19
C GLY A 44 11.57 -2.31 -5.63
N LEU A 45 11.54 -3.44 -6.35
CA LEU A 45 12.75 -4.06 -6.89
C LEU A 45 13.45 -3.16 -7.92
N VAL A 46 12.69 -2.62 -8.86
CA VAL A 46 13.23 -1.71 -9.90
C VAL A 46 13.87 -0.48 -9.25
N LEU A 47 13.16 0.18 -8.35
CA LEU A 47 13.69 1.35 -7.65
C LEU A 47 14.86 1.00 -6.72
N GLY A 48 14.83 -0.15 -6.07
CA GLY A 48 15.92 -0.65 -5.25
C GLY A 48 17.20 -0.89 -6.06
N VAL A 49 17.07 -1.53 -7.24
CA VAL A 49 18.19 -1.74 -8.15
C VAL A 49 18.75 -0.42 -8.68
N VAL A 50 17.88 0.54 -9.03
CA VAL A 50 18.30 1.88 -9.45
C VAL A 50 19.05 2.58 -8.32
N LEU A 51 18.53 2.53 -7.10
CA LEU A 51 19.16 3.13 -5.94
C LEU A 51 20.52 2.50 -5.63
N TYR A 52 20.61 1.18 -5.73
CA TYR A 52 21.87 0.45 -5.55
C TYR A 52 22.88 0.80 -6.64
N GLY A 53 22.46 0.85 -7.90
CA GLY A 53 23.32 1.17 -9.04
C GLY A 53 23.84 2.61 -9.05
N THR A 54 23.07 3.54 -8.49
CA THR A 54 23.46 4.98 -8.41
C THR A 54 24.27 5.32 -7.16
N ARG A 55 24.53 4.36 -6.28
CA ARG A 55 25.32 4.55 -5.07
C ARG A 55 26.77 4.95 -5.43
N PRO A 56 27.40 5.88 -4.66
CA PRO A 56 28.80 6.24 -4.86
C PRO A 56 29.71 5.01 -4.83
N GLY A 57 30.49 4.81 -5.89
CA GLY A 57 31.34 3.64 -6.06
C GLY A 57 30.77 2.50 -6.90
N ASN A 58 29.55 2.61 -7.42
CA ASN A 58 28.90 1.63 -8.29
C ASN A 58 28.88 2.06 -9.76
N LEU A 59 28.38 1.15 -10.65
CA LEU A 59 28.44 1.22 -12.11
C LEU A 59 27.86 2.51 -12.74
N PHE A 60 26.90 3.15 -12.10
CA PHE A 60 26.25 4.36 -12.59
C PHE A 60 26.24 5.45 -11.50
N GLU A 61 27.42 5.80 -11.00
CA GLU A 61 27.57 6.79 -9.95
C GLU A 61 26.89 8.12 -10.32
N ASN A 62 25.74 8.39 -9.71
CA ASN A 62 25.04 9.65 -9.83
C ASN A 62 24.58 10.14 -8.44
N ALA A 63 25.46 10.91 -7.81
CA ALA A 63 25.25 11.42 -6.44
C ALA A 63 23.97 12.24 -6.30
N VAL A 64 23.49 12.89 -7.38
CA VAL A 64 22.28 13.71 -7.36
C VAL A 64 21.04 12.83 -7.28
N VAL A 65 20.95 11.82 -8.15
CA VAL A 65 19.82 10.87 -8.17
C VAL A 65 19.77 10.08 -6.86
N TYR A 66 20.92 9.58 -6.40
CA TYR A 66 21.01 8.88 -5.12
C TYR A 66 20.53 9.75 -3.96
N ARG A 67 20.98 10.99 -3.87
CA ARG A 67 20.61 11.92 -2.79
C ARG A 67 19.13 12.27 -2.81
N ILE A 68 18.52 12.49 -3.97
CA ILE A 68 17.09 12.78 -4.10
C ILE A 68 16.26 11.56 -3.64
N LEU A 69 16.57 10.36 -4.13
CA LEU A 69 15.89 9.13 -3.72
C LEU A 69 16.07 8.86 -2.23
N ASP A 70 17.27 9.06 -1.69
CA ASP A 70 17.59 8.87 -0.29
C ASP A 70 16.79 9.82 0.61
N VAL A 71 16.66 11.08 0.23
CA VAL A 71 15.86 12.07 0.97
C VAL A 71 14.37 11.67 0.95
N ILE A 72 13.83 11.29 -0.20
CA ILE A 72 12.43 10.86 -0.32
C ILE A 72 12.15 9.65 0.58
N VAL A 73 13.00 8.63 0.52
CA VAL A 73 12.88 7.43 1.35
C VAL A 73 12.98 7.76 2.84
N ASN A 74 13.89 8.65 3.23
CA ASN A 74 14.06 9.03 4.63
C ASN A 74 12.94 9.92 5.18
N ILE A 75 12.30 10.74 4.36
CA ILE A 75 11.15 11.56 4.79
C ILE A 75 9.91 10.70 5.06
N ILE A 76 9.69 9.67 4.23
CA ILE A 76 8.51 8.79 4.38
C ILE A 76 8.65 7.85 5.60
N ARG A 77 9.88 7.50 5.98
CA ARG A 77 10.18 6.54 7.05
C ARG A 77 9.55 6.88 8.41
N PRO A 78 9.67 8.11 8.95
CA PRO A 78 9.14 8.46 10.27
C PRO A 78 7.64 8.70 10.29
N ILE A 79 6.97 8.72 9.13
CA ILE A 79 5.53 9.01 9.06
C ILE A 79 4.75 7.78 9.50
N PRO A 80 3.94 7.86 10.58
CA PRO A 80 3.04 6.77 10.96
C PRO A 80 2.10 6.41 9.79
N PHE A 81 1.91 5.12 9.56
CA PHE A 81 1.10 4.60 8.44
C PHE A 81 -0.28 5.26 8.32
N ILE A 82 -0.93 5.52 9.44
CA ILE A 82 -2.26 6.18 9.47
C ILE A 82 -2.20 7.61 8.91
N ILE A 83 -1.17 8.38 9.27
CA ILE A 83 -0.99 9.73 8.75
C ILE A 83 -0.69 9.70 7.26
N PHE A 84 0.13 8.74 6.82
CA PHE A 84 0.40 8.52 5.41
C PHE A 84 -0.88 8.20 4.62
N LEU A 85 -1.73 7.30 5.13
CA LEU A 85 -3.02 6.99 4.53
C LEU A 85 -3.92 8.23 4.40
N ALA A 86 -4.03 9.03 5.48
CA ALA A 86 -4.83 10.25 5.47
C ALA A 86 -4.29 11.29 4.47
N ALA A 87 -2.98 11.46 4.40
CA ALA A 87 -2.33 12.38 3.46
C ALA A 87 -2.50 11.93 2.00
N MET A 88 -2.57 10.62 1.76
CA MET A 88 -2.75 10.05 0.42
C MET A 88 -4.20 10.08 -0.06
N GLN A 89 -5.19 10.29 0.81
CA GLN A 89 -6.61 10.34 0.42
C GLN A 89 -6.90 11.28 -0.75
N PRO A 90 -6.49 12.57 -0.75
CA PRO A 90 -6.79 13.48 -1.85
C PRO A 90 -6.13 13.03 -3.17
N LEU A 91 -4.96 12.39 -3.09
CA LEU A 91 -4.29 11.85 -4.26
C LEU A 91 -5.01 10.61 -4.80
N THR A 92 -5.45 9.73 -3.91
CA THR A 92 -6.23 8.53 -4.25
C THR A 92 -7.54 8.89 -4.94
N ILE A 93 -8.25 9.92 -4.47
CA ILE A 93 -9.48 10.43 -5.10
C ILE A 93 -9.20 10.96 -6.51
N LYS A 94 -8.09 11.65 -6.72
CA LYS A 94 -7.72 12.17 -8.05
C LYS A 94 -7.33 11.08 -9.04
N VAL A 95 -6.72 9.99 -8.58
CA VAL A 95 -6.22 8.90 -9.44
C VAL A 95 -7.29 7.84 -9.68
N ILE A 96 -8.02 7.44 -8.64
CA ILE A 96 -8.97 6.33 -8.67
C ILE A 96 -10.42 6.80 -8.73
N GLY A 97 -10.69 8.06 -8.33
CA GLY A 97 -12.03 8.66 -8.31
C GLY A 97 -12.84 8.37 -7.04
N THR A 98 -12.31 7.55 -6.13
CA THR A 98 -12.94 7.22 -4.84
C THR A 98 -11.91 7.11 -3.73
N SER A 99 -12.33 7.40 -2.50
CA SER A 99 -11.52 7.20 -1.29
C SER A 99 -11.92 5.94 -0.51
N ILE A 100 -12.94 5.22 -0.97
CA ILE A 100 -13.53 4.07 -0.27
C ILE A 100 -13.47 2.85 -1.18
N GLY A 101 -13.20 1.71 -0.61
CA GLY A 101 -13.18 0.42 -1.29
C GLY A 101 -11.78 -0.14 -1.50
N THR A 102 -11.74 -1.34 -2.07
CA THR A 102 -10.53 -2.15 -2.29
C THR A 102 -9.51 -1.42 -3.17
N ALA A 103 -9.96 -0.85 -4.29
CA ALA A 103 -9.10 -0.11 -5.21
C ALA A 103 -8.44 1.12 -4.56
N ALA A 104 -9.19 1.86 -3.73
CA ALA A 104 -8.67 3.01 -3.02
C ALA A 104 -7.62 2.65 -1.97
N ALA A 105 -7.73 1.47 -1.35
CA ALA A 105 -6.76 0.98 -0.37
C ALA A 105 -5.48 0.43 -1.03
N ILE A 106 -5.59 -0.20 -2.19
CA ILE A 106 -4.44 -0.78 -2.93
C ILE A 106 -3.42 0.30 -3.28
N PHE A 107 -3.86 1.48 -3.71
CA PHE A 107 -2.97 2.55 -4.16
C PHE A 107 -1.94 3.01 -3.10
N PRO A 108 -2.33 3.44 -1.89
CA PRO A 108 -1.38 3.79 -0.85
C PRO A 108 -0.56 2.58 -0.35
N MET A 109 -1.13 1.37 -0.38
CA MET A 109 -0.41 0.15 0.01
C MET A 109 0.71 -0.19 -0.97
N ILE A 110 0.53 0.01 -2.28
CA ILE A 110 1.59 -0.16 -3.29
C ILE A 110 2.76 0.77 -2.98
N ILE A 111 2.49 2.03 -2.68
CA ILE A 111 3.53 3.02 -2.38
C ILE A 111 4.30 2.61 -1.13
N MET A 112 3.61 2.16 -0.07
CA MET A 112 4.26 1.71 1.16
C MET A 112 5.08 0.43 0.97
N CYS A 113 4.57 -0.53 0.19
CA CYS A 113 5.28 -1.76 -0.13
C CYS A 113 6.56 -1.46 -0.93
N THR A 114 6.47 -0.62 -1.95
CA THR A 114 7.61 -0.14 -2.75
C THR A 114 8.67 0.50 -1.86
N HIS A 115 8.25 1.35 -0.92
CA HIS A 115 9.14 1.99 0.03
C HIS A 115 9.84 0.98 0.94
N GLY A 116 9.13 -0.03 1.44
CA GLY A 116 9.70 -1.10 2.26
C GLY A 116 10.78 -1.90 1.54
N HIS A 117 10.55 -2.25 0.28
CA HIS A 117 11.53 -2.96 -0.55
C HIS A 117 12.78 -2.14 -0.83
N ILE A 118 12.64 -0.85 -1.10
CA ILE A 118 13.79 0.07 -1.28
C ILE A 118 14.64 0.08 -0.01
N GLN A 119 14.04 0.11 1.16
CA GLN A 119 14.79 0.08 2.43
C GLN A 119 15.53 -1.24 2.64
N ALA A 120 14.90 -2.37 2.33
CA ALA A 120 15.54 -3.68 2.44
C ALA A 120 16.80 -3.77 1.56
N CYS A 121 16.73 -3.32 0.31
CA CYS A 121 17.88 -3.29 -0.59
C CYS A 121 19.00 -2.32 -0.16
N ARG A 122 18.68 -1.34 0.71
CA ARG A 122 19.66 -0.35 1.19
C ARG A 122 20.47 -0.86 2.37
N THR A 123 19.91 -1.75 3.18
CA THR A 123 20.56 -2.25 4.42
C THR A 123 21.57 -3.37 4.17
N GLU A 124 21.61 -3.94 2.98
CA GLU A 124 22.63 -4.89 2.51
C GLU A 124 23.72 -4.17 1.70
#